data_fd0ebf6f54d0215781587330725c9ac4
#
_entry.id   fd0ebf6f54d0215781587330725c9ac4
#
_cell.length_a   1.000
_cell.length_b   1.000
_cell.length_c   1.000
_cell.angle_alpha   90.00
_cell.angle_beta   90.00
_cell.angle_gamma   90.00
#
_symmetry.space_group_name_H-M   'P 1'
#
loop_
_entity.id
_entity.type
_entity.pdbx_description
1 polymer ?
#
loop_
_entity_poly.entity_id
_entity_poly.type
_entity_poly.pdbx_seq_one_letter_code
_entity_poly.pdbx_strand_id
1 'polypeptide(L)'
;MPLSSDQFRNLLVEPGYVAAADFDAALKESEKKNQTLEETLVDKGFIPDEYLGQLVADAIGYPFARISVEKIPDHILRVIPERVAKKKLVVVLGVDNRGRIRIAMHDPDDLDMIRLVEKKIGKR
;
A
#
# COMPACT_ATOMS: atom_id res chain seq x y z
N MET A 1 2.46 -9.43 -1.67
CA MET A 1 1.06 -8.96 -1.50
C MET A 1 0.49 -9.52 -0.22
N PRO A 2 -0.08 -8.68 0.64
CA PRO A 2 -0.67 -9.17 1.89
C PRO A 2 -1.93 -10.00 1.69
N LEU A 3 -2.66 -9.81 0.57
CA LEU A 3 -3.91 -10.52 0.31
C LEU A 3 -3.83 -11.37 -0.95
N SER A 4 -4.39 -12.59 -0.88
CA SER A 4 -4.55 -13.48 -2.03
C SER A 4 -5.74 -13.06 -2.89
N SER A 5 -5.84 -13.62 -4.10
CA SER A 5 -7.01 -13.39 -4.97
C SER A 5 -8.31 -13.77 -4.28
N ASP A 6 -8.34 -14.88 -3.54
CA ASP A 6 -9.53 -15.32 -2.83
C ASP A 6 -9.90 -14.35 -1.71
N GLN A 7 -8.92 -13.83 -0.99
CA GLN A 7 -9.15 -12.84 0.05
C GLN A 7 -9.70 -11.54 -0.54
N PHE A 8 -9.18 -11.09 -1.69
CA PHE A 8 -9.73 -9.93 -2.39
C PHE A 8 -11.16 -10.18 -2.86
N ARG A 9 -11.45 -11.37 -3.35
CA ARG A 9 -12.81 -11.72 -3.76
C ARG A 9 -13.78 -11.61 -2.58
N ASN A 10 -13.39 -12.14 -1.44
CA ASN A 10 -14.22 -12.05 -0.23
C ASN A 10 -14.39 -10.62 0.27
N LEU A 11 -13.37 -9.81 0.09
CA LEU A 11 -13.39 -8.42 0.53
C LEU A 11 -14.24 -7.52 -0.38
N LEU A 12 -14.23 -7.76 -1.69
CA LEU A 12 -14.81 -6.85 -2.69
C LEU A 12 -16.11 -7.37 -3.31
N VAL A 13 -16.17 -8.65 -3.64
CA VAL A 13 -17.32 -9.24 -4.36
C VAL A 13 -18.45 -9.60 -3.39
N GLU A 14 -18.13 -10.25 -2.30
CA GLU A 14 -19.13 -10.67 -1.33
C GLU A 14 -19.96 -9.52 -0.78
N PRO A 15 -19.36 -8.38 -0.34
CA PRO A 15 -20.14 -7.24 0.11
C PRO A 15 -20.78 -6.43 -1.02
N GLY A 16 -20.41 -6.70 -2.28
CA GLY A 16 -20.98 -6.00 -3.42
C GLY A 16 -20.27 -4.73 -3.86
N TYR A 17 -19.03 -4.49 -3.42
CA TYR A 17 -18.25 -3.33 -3.87
C TYR A 17 -17.86 -3.44 -5.33
N VAL A 18 -17.59 -4.66 -5.80
CA VAL A 18 -17.22 -4.97 -7.19
C VAL A 18 -18.06 -6.16 -7.64
N ALA A 19 -18.65 -6.08 -8.83
CA ALA A 19 -19.39 -7.19 -9.39
C ALA A 19 -18.47 -8.36 -9.70
N ALA A 20 -18.95 -9.59 -9.53
CA ALA A 20 -18.15 -10.80 -9.75
C ALA A 20 -17.54 -10.84 -11.16
N ALA A 21 -18.32 -10.48 -12.18
CA ALA A 21 -17.84 -10.47 -13.56
C ALA A 21 -16.72 -9.45 -13.77
N ASP A 22 -16.84 -8.28 -13.15
CA ASP A 22 -15.83 -7.23 -13.22
C ASP A 22 -14.55 -7.65 -12.50
N PHE A 23 -14.69 -8.30 -11.35
CA PHE A 23 -13.55 -8.82 -10.60
C PHE A 23 -12.79 -9.87 -11.42
N ASP A 24 -13.51 -10.81 -12.02
CA ASP A 24 -12.90 -11.85 -12.85
C ASP A 24 -12.20 -11.27 -14.07
N ALA A 25 -12.79 -10.26 -14.71
CA ALA A 25 -12.18 -9.56 -15.83
C ALA A 25 -10.88 -8.86 -15.41
N ALA A 26 -10.89 -8.19 -14.26
CA ALA A 26 -9.71 -7.52 -13.73
C ALA A 26 -8.61 -8.51 -13.37
N LEU A 27 -8.96 -9.66 -12.80
CA LEU A 27 -8.00 -10.70 -12.44
C LEU A 27 -7.28 -11.23 -13.68
N LYS A 28 -8.03 -11.54 -14.75
CA LYS A 28 -7.45 -12.01 -16.01
C LYS A 28 -6.55 -10.97 -16.63
N GLU A 29 -6.97 -9.71 -16.65
CA GLU A 29 -6.16 -8.64 -17.23
C GLU A 29 -4.89 -8.39 -16.43
N SER A 30 -4.95 -8.46 -15.10
CA SER A 30 -3.77 -8.28 -14.25
C SER A 30 -2.71 -9.33 -14.54
N GLU A 31 -3.11 -10.58 -14.72
CA GLU A 31 -2.20 -11.67 -15.07
C GLU A 31 -1.61 -11.48 -16.46
N LYS A 32 -2.43 -11.07 -17.43
CA LYS A 32 -2.02 -10.87 -18.80
C LYS A 32 -1.05 -9.71 -18.96
N LYS A 33 -1.26 -8.62 -18.23
CA LYS A 33 -0.45 -7.41 -18.32
C LYS A 33 0.67 -7.34 -17.28
N ASN A 34 0.80 -8.36 -16.45
CA ASN A 34 1.77 -8.40 -15.36
C ASN A 34 1.64 -7.19 -14.42
N GLN A 35 0.41 -6.81 -14.15
CA GLN A 35 0.06 -5.76 -13.18
C GLN A 35 -0.52 -6.38 -11.92
N THR A 36 -0.55 -5.62 -10.84
CA THR A 36 -1.25 -6.08 -9.63
C THR A 36 -2.75 -6.03 -9.86
N LEU A 37 -3.49 -6.85 -9.12
CA LEU A 37 -4.94 -6.85 -9.19
C LEU A 37 -5.51 -5.50 -8.75
N GLU A 38 -4.94 -4.89 -7.70
CA GLU A 38 -5.36 -3.58 -7.21
C GLU A 38 -5.22 -2.51 -8.29
N GLU A 39 -4.08 -2.44 -8.96
CA GLU A 39 -3.85 -1.48 -10.03
C GLU A 39 -4.87 -1.65 -11.14
N THR A 40 -5.16 -2.88 -11.51
CA THR A 40 -6.10 -3.17 -12.59
C THR A 40 -7.53 -2.76 -12.21
N LEU A 41 -7.95 -3.07 -10.98
CA LEU A 41 -9.27 -2.68 -10.50
C LEU A 41 -9.47 -1.17 -10.51
N VAL A 42 -8.46 -0.42 -10.09
CA VAL A 42 -8.50 1.03 -10.07
C VAL A 42 -8.45 1.60 -11.50
N ASP A 43 -7.56 1.09 -12.33
CA ASP A 43 -7.40 1.57 -13.72
C ASP A 43 -8.67 1.36 -14.55
N LYS A 44 -9.39 0.26 -14.31
CA LYS A 44 -10.66 -0.01 -15.00
C LYS A 44 -11.83 0.79 -14.42
N GLY A 45 -11.62 1.50 -13.33
CA GLY A 45 -12.66 2.30 -12.70
C GLY A 45 -13.67 1.50 -11.92
N PHE A 46 -13.35 0.25 -11.57
CA PHE A 46 -14.27 -0.60 -10.80
C PHE A 46 -14.36 -0.19 -9.34
N ILE A 47 -13.32 0.41 -8.80
CA ILE A 47 -13.29 0.93 -7.43
C ILE A 47 -12.27 2.06 -7.32
N PRO A 48 -12.59 3.16 -6.63
CA PRO A 48 -11.63 4.25 -6.41
C PRO A 48 -10.43 3.78 -5.59
N ASP A 49 -9.25 4.32 -5.90
CA ASP A 49 -7.99 3.96 -5.25
C ASP A 49 -8.04 4.12 -3.73
N GLU A 50 -8.50 5.28 -3.25
CA GLU A 50 -8.58 5.53 -1.81
C GLU A 50 -9.52 4.56 -1.10
N TYR A 51 -10.63 4.23 -1.73
CA TYR A 51 -11.62 3.32 -1.16
C TYR A 51 -11.04 1.90 -1.05
N LEU A 52 -10.39 1.45 -2.12
CA LEU A 52 -9.73 0.15 -2.12
C LEU A 52 -8.63 0.09 -1.06
N GLY A 53 -7.81 1.14 -0.99
CA GLY A 53 -6.75 1.24 0.02
C GLY A 53 -7.28 1.11 1.44
N GLN A 54 -8.38 1.79 1.75
CA GLN A 54 -9.00 1.73 3.07
C GLN A 54 -9.51 0.32 3.39
N LEU A 55 -10.17 -0.33 2.43
CA LEU A 55 -10.68 -1.69 2.63
C LEU A 55 -9.55 -2.68 2.87
N VAL A 56 -8.46 -2.57 2.11
CA VAL A 56 -7.31 -3.46 2.27
C VAL A 56 -6.64 -3.21 3.63
N ALA A 57 -6.42 -1.96 3.99
CA ALA A 57 -5.79 -1.60 5.27
C ALA A 57 -6.60 -2.14 6.45
N ASP A 58 -7.94 -1.99 6.40
CA ASP A 58 -8.82 -2.51 7.44
C ASP A 58 -8.73 -4.04 7.53
N ALA A 59 -8.64 -4.71 6.39
CA ALA A 59 -8.59 -6.17 6.33
C ALA A 59 -7.30 -6.72 6.94
N ILE A 60 -6.17 -6.05 6.73
CA ILE A 60 -4.87 -6.49 7.26
C ILE A 60 -4.53 -5.89 8.63
N GLY A 61 -5.38 -5.01 9.15
CA GLY A 61 -5.24 -4.47 10.51
C GLY A 61 -4.27 -3.31 10.64
N TYR A 62 -4.00 -2.58 9.57
CA TYR A 62 -3.13 -1.41 9.59
C TYR A 62 -3.90 -0.13 9.26
N PRO A 63 -3.51 1.02 9.83
CA PRO A 63 -4.13 2.29 9.46
C PRO A 63 -3.87 2.64 8.00
N PHE A 64 -4.87 3.18 7.31
CA PHE A 64 -4.69 3.70 5.97
C PHE A 64 -4.14 5.12 6.06
N ALA A 65 -3.06 5.42 5.33
CA ALA A 65 -2.42 6.73 5.33
C ALA A 65 -2.70 7.47 4.01
N ARG A 66 -3.16 8.70 4.11
CA ARG A 66 -3.20 9.64 3.00
C ARG A 66 -1.93 10.46 3.07
N ILE A 67 -1.15 10.46 2.00
CA ILE A 67 0.16 11.07 2.00
C ILE A 67 0.14 12.42 1.30
N SER A 68 0.56 13.48 2.03
CA SER A 68 0.84 14.78 1.45
C SER A 68 2.35 14.99 1.51
N VAL A 69 3.02 14.70 0.40
CA VAL A 69 4.48 14.75 0.33
C VAL A 69 5.03 16.14 0.69
N GLU A 70 4.30 17.20 0.33
CA GLU A 70 4.71 18.58 0.63
C GLU A 70 4.81 18.86 2.13
N LYS A 71 4.12 18.09 2.95
CA LYS A 71 4.11 18.27 4.41
C LYS A 71 5.18 17.45 5.11
N ILE A 72 5.92 16.63 4.37
CA ILE A 72 7.00 15.81 4.93
C ILE A 72 8.30 16.61 4.81
N PRO A 73 9.03 16.85 5.92
CA PRO A 73 10.31 17.52 5.85
C PRO A 73 11.27 16.79 4.90
N ASP A 74 12.04 17.55 4.13
CA ASP A 74 12.91 17.00 3.11
C ASP A 74 13.90 15.98 3.66
N HIS A 75 14.49 16.24 4.82
CA HIS A 75 15.45 15.33 5.44
C HIS A 75 14.82 14.01 5.86
N ILE A 76 13.52 14.00 6.15
CA ILE A 76 12.78 12.78 6.46
C ILE A 76 12.45 12.04 5.17
N LEU A 77 11.98 12.76 4.16
CA LEU A 77 11.61 12.18 2.88
C LEU A 77 12.79 11.47 2.22
N ARG A 78 14.01 12.00 2.39
CA ARG A 78 15.21 11.47 1.77
C ARG A 78 15.89 10.33 2.52
N VAL A 79 15.33 9.90 3.65
CA VAL A 79 15.86 8.74 4.39
C VAL A 79 15.90 7.50 3.49
N ILE A 80 14.88 7.35 2.64
CA ILE A 80 14.85 6.29 1.64
C ILE A 80 15.15 6.92 0.28
N PRO A 81 16.13 6.40 -0.48
CA PRO A 81 16.41 6.90 -1.82
C PRO A 81 15.15 6.82 -2.70
N GLU A 82 14.94 7.83 -3.52
CA GLU A 82 13.74 7.93 -4.37
C GLU A 82 13.50 6.67 -5.19
N ARG A 83 14.54 6.10 -5.76
CA ARG A 83 14.43 4.88 -6.56
C ARG A 83 13.88 3.72 -5.75
N VAL A 84 14.34 3.56 -4.52
CA VAL A 84 13.88 2.50 -3.63
C VAL A 84 12.45 2.78 -3.17
N ALA A 85 12.15 4.03 -2.83
CA ALA A 85 10.82 4.43 -2.41
C ALA A 85 9.77 4.14 -3.48
N LYS A 86 10.07 4.44 -4.73
CA LYS A 86 9.17 4.17 -5.86
C LYS A 86 9.02 2.69 -6.13
N LYS A 87 10.09 1.93 -6.07
CA LYS A 87 10.07 0.49 -6.34
C LYS A 87 9.33 -0.28 -5.25
N LYS A 88 9.56 0.07 -4.00
CA LYS A 88 8.99 -0.63 -2.84
C LYS A 88 7.70 0.01 -2.34
N LEU A 89 7.32 1.17 -2.88
CA LEU A 89 6.14 1.92 -2.46
C LEU A 89 6.14 2.15 -0.95
N VAL A 90 7.19 2.82 -0.48
CA VAL A 90 7.42 3.09 0.94
C VAL A 90 7.85 4.54 1.13
N VAL A 91 7.31 5.20 2.14
CA VAL A 91 7.65 6.59 2.49
C VAL A 91 7.74 6.71 4.01
N VAL A 92 8.79 7.37 4.50
CA VAL A 92 8.89 7.72 5.91
C VAL A 92 8.11 9.01 6.12
N LEU A 93 7.15 8.99 7.04
CA LEU A 93 6.29 10.14 7.32
C LEU A 93 6.85 11.06 8.41
N GLY A 94 7.61 10.49 9.33
CA GLY A 94 8.19 11.25 10.43
C GLY A 94 8.41 10.38 11.65
N VAL A 95 8.68 11.03 12.78
CA VAL A 95 8.87 10.39 14.07
C VAL A 95 7.84 10.98 15.03
N ASP A 96 7.12 10.15 15.77
CA ASP A 96 6.08 10.61 16.67
C ASP A 96 6.68 11.11 18.02
N ASN A 97 5.81 11.55 18.92
CA ASN A 97 6.21 12.10 20.23
C ASN A 97 6.94 11.08 21.11
N ARG A 98 6.76 9.80 20.83
CA ARG A 98 7.40 8.72 21.59
C ARG A 98 8.66 8.21 20.93
N GLY A 99 9.12 8.86 19.86
CA GLY A 99 10.29 8.46 19.11
C GLY A 99 10.05 7.30 18.16
N ARG A 100 8.78 6.95 17.91
CA ARG A 100 8.46 5.87 16.96
C ARG A 100 8.43 6.41 15.56
N ILE A 101 9.02 5.65 14.63
CA ILE A 101 9.07 6.02 13.22
C ILE A 101 7.73 5.65 12.57
N ARG A 102 7.16 6.62 11.85
CA ARG A 102 5.92 6.40 11.10
C ARG A 102 6.27 6.18 9.63
N ILE A 103 5.87 5.04 9.11
CA ILE A 103 6.18 4.62 7.72
C ILE A 103 4.88 4.27 7.02
N ALA A 104 4.69 4.80 5.81
CA ALA A 104 3.62 4.35 4.91
C ALA A 104 4.22 3.33 3.96
N MET A 105 3.67 2.13 3.91
CA MET A 105 4.20 1.01 3.11
C MET A 105 3.08 0.29 2.37
N HIS A 106 3.36 -0.09 1.14
CA HIS A 106 2.46 -0.99 0.41
C HIS A 106 2.43 -2.39 1.05
N ASP A 107 3.59 -2.87 1.50
CA ASP A 107 3.73 -4.16 2.20
C ASP A 107 4.25 -3.93 3.62
N PRO A 108 3.37 -3.87 4.64
CA PRO A 108 3.82 -3.62 6.01
C PRO A 108 4.58 -4.78 6.65
N ASP A 109 4.64 -5.93 5.98
CA ASP A 109 5.40 -7.09 6.46
C ASP A 109 6.84 -7.13 5.93
N ASP A 110 7.26 -6.13 5.17
CA ASP A 110 8.62 -6.03 4.67
C ASP A 110 9.58 -5.59 5.78
N LEU A 111 10.03 -6.57 6.56
CA LEU A 111 10.91 -6.34 7.72
C LEU A 111 12.27 -5.78 7.32
N ASP A 112 12.79 -6.17 6.16
CA ASP A 112 14.09 -5.66 5.68
C ASP A 112 14.02 -4.16 5.45
N MET A 113 12.92 -3.67 4.89
CA MET A 113 12.71 -2.25 4.67
C MET A 113 12.59 -1.49 6.00
N ILE A 114 11.87 -2.06 6.97
CA ILE A 114 11.71 -1.46 8.29
C ILE A 114 13.07 -1.33 8.97
N ARG A 115 13.89 -2.36 8.93
CA ARG A 115 15.24 -2.36 9.52
C ARG A 115 16.15 -1.34 8.84
N LEU A 116 16.04 -1.22 7.51
CA LEU A 116 16.81 -0.23 6.76
C LEU A 116 16.47 1.19 7.23
N VAL A 117 15.20 1.50 7.39
CA VAL A 117 14.75 2.81 7.85
C VAL A 117 15.21 3.08 9.27
N GLU A 118 15.04 2.11 10.18
CA GLU A 118 15.50 2.23 11.56
C GLU A 118 16.99 2.52 11.64
N LYS A 119 17.77 1.81 10.86
CA LYS A 119 19.23 2.00 10.82
C LYS A 119 19.61 3.40 10.32
N LYS A 120 18.95 3.88 9.28
CA LYS A 120 19.25 5.18 8.68
C LYS A 120 18.86 6.34 9.59
N ILE A 121 17.78 6.20 10.33
CA ILE A 121 17.33 7.23 11.27
C ILE A 121 18.09 7.14 12.60
N GLY A 122 18.69 6.00 12.88
CA GLY A 122 19.38 5.75 14.14
C GLY A 122 18.43 5.45 15.30
N LYS A 123 17.21 4.98 15.00
CA LYS A 123 16.23 4.56 15.99
C LYS A 123 16.12 3.04 16.00
N ARG A 124 15.58 2.54 17.08
CA ARG A 124 15.41 1.09 17.26
C ARG A 124 13.98 0.73 17.54
#